data_9615bcf70338714fab9f72a8deeef5f7
#
_entry.id   9615bcf70338714fab9f72a8deeef5f7
#
_cell.length_a   1.000
_cell.length_b   1.000
_cell.length_c   1.000
_cell.angle_alpha   90.00
_cell.angle_beta   90.00
_cell.angle_gamma   90.00
#
_symmetry.space_group_name_H-M   'P 1'
#
loop_
_entity.id
_entity.type
_entity.pdbx_description
1 polymer ?
#
loop_
_entity_poly.entity_id
_entity_poly.type
_entity_poly.pdbx_seq_one_letter_code
_entity_poly.pdbx_strand_id
1 'polypeptide(L)'
;MARADELTMISDNQTPHQLHNKYTSGDMPKIHDKDPASLLAGLNKDQVNSWLCITTGKVLVRPFDVDVKYQPNHVRIAKSILTVAKDITGATGATVAPPTPEQRTGRQRKACHPITFLIHEISKADEDLLLSREVWSSKEIMFQVSPINVKKPDFMFTLTGFITDSIELVNSCVMETWSDETTDKFLCKLANKAPMKLEQQERLHKMIEFLESASVQLLDIKRERSQTDPHFNIYADGEAIEDHKTWIELRKFLKGRIYQSTTIGEGRAMRVDFVCGLCHGHDHPRGLCLFPHIPGWNGGGRNPKFLNRAWNNRQFHNTLNQTPQNGPFWHP
;
A
#
# COMPACT_ATOMS: atom_id res chain seq x y z
N MET A 1 -24.96 7.46 65.93
CA MET A 1 -25.06 6.45 64.87
C MET A 1 -24.93 7.17 63.53
N ALA A 2 -23.74 7.22 63.00
CA ALA A 2 -23.44 7.81 61.70
C ALA A 2 -23.11 6.69 60.73
N ARG A 3 -23.85 6.60 59.62
CA ARG A 3 -23.55 5.69 58.51
C ARG A 3 -22.48 6.36 57.61
N ALA A 4 -21.38 5.69 57.44
CA ALA A 4 -20.37 6.03 56.45
C ALA A 4 -20.87 5.55 55.09
N ASP A 5 -21.00 6.48 54.14
CA ASP A 5 -21.20 6.18 52.74
C ASP A 5 -19.83 5.76 52.13
N GLU A 6 -19.76 4.52 51.73
CA GLU A 6 -18.64 3.94 50.94
C GLU A 6 -18.75 4.47 49.49
N LEU A 7 -17.89 5.43 49.14
CA LEU A 7 -17.64 5.84 47.76
C LEU A 7 -16.83 4.75 47.09
N THR A 8 -17.49 3.91 46.33
CA THR A 8 -16.87 2.94 45.41
C THR A 8 -16.19 3.71 44.29
N MET A 9 -14.89 3.87 44.38
CA MET A 9 -14.06 4.36 43.27
C MET A 9 -14.05 3.30 42.19
N ILE A 10 -14.80 3.51 41.13
CA ILE A 10 -14.70 2.73 39.90
C ILE A 10 -13.37 3.10 39.24
N SER A 11 -12.40 2.22 39.36
CA SER A 11 -11.12 2.31 38.66
C SER A 11 -11.38 2.01 37.17
N ASP A 12 -11.53 3.06 36.39
CA ASP A 12 -11.50 2.97 34.92
C ASP A 12 -10.08 2.66 34.44
N ASN A 13 -9.64 1.42 34.64
CA ASN A 13 -8.40 0.90 34.04
C ASN A 13 -8.63 0.51 32.58
N GLN A 14 -9.04 1.46 31.75
CA GLN A 14 -8.96 1.31 30.30
C GLN A 14 -7.52 1.58 29.89
N THR A 15 -6.86 0.56 29.33
CA THR A 15 -5.51 0.73 28.78
C THR A 15 -5.55 1.77 27.66
N PRO A 16 -4.57 2.71 27.59
CA PRO A 16 -4.59 3.88 26.69
C PRO A 16 -4.85 3.54 25.22
N HIS A 17 -4.35 2.40 24.73
CA HIS A 17 -4.54 1.99 23.33
C HIS A 17 -5.99 1.62 22.96
N GLN A 18 -6.88 1.31 23.93
CA GLN A 18 -8.29 1.06 23.67
C GLN A 18 -9.05 2.33 23.24
N LEU A 19 -8.48 3.50 23.51
CA LEU A 19 -9.07 4.80 23.13
C LEU A 19 -8.83 5.11 21.63
N HIS A 20 -7.80 4.55 21.01
CA HIS A 20 -7.38 4.91 19.67
C HIS A 20 -8.03 4.05 18.58
N ASN A 21 -8.21 2.78 18.84
CA ASN A 21 -8.77 1.87 17.84
C ASN A 21 -9.54 0.73 18.48
N LYS A 22 -10.85 0.66 18.21
CA LYS A 22 -11.73 -0.40 18.74
C LYS A 22 -11.63 -1.71 17.97
N TYR A 23 -10.90 -1.73 16.84
CA TYR A 23 -10.84 -2.89 15.98
C TYR A 23 -9.61 -3.74 16.25
N THR A 24 -9.76 -5.04 16.06
CA THR A 24 -8.64 -5.98 16.02
C THR A 24 -7.85 -5.80 14.71
N SER A 25 -6.59 -6.24 14.68
CA SER A 25 -5.77 -6.15 13.45
C SER A 25 -6.37 -6.91 12.27
N GLY A 26 -7.18 -7.97 12.53
CA GLY A 26 -7.87 -8.74 11.50
C GLY A 26 -9.05 -8.01 10.84
N ASP A 27 -9.56 -6.96 11.47
CA ASP A 27 -10.74 -6.22 10.97
C ASP A 27 -10.35 -5.03 10.10
N MET A 28 -9.05 -4.70 10.00
CA MET A 28 -8.58 -3.57 9.23
C MET A 28 -8.30 -3.97 7.77
N PRO A 29 -8.75 -3.14 6.80
CA PRO A 29 -8.36 -3.33 5.40
C PRO A 29 -6.84 -3.26 5.26
N LYS A 30 -6.26 -4.17 4.49
CA LYS A 30 -4.84 -4.16 4.16
C LYS A 30 -4.52 -2.99 3.24
N ILE A 31 -3.39 -2.33 3.47
CA ILE A 31 -2.86 -1.30 2.57
C ILE A 31 -1.85 -1.96 1.64
N HIS A 32 -2.15 -1.95 0.35
CA HIS A 32 -1.32 -2.56 -0.67
C HIS A 32 -0.39 -1.53 -1.31
N ASP A 33 0.90 -1.64 -1.04
CA ASP A 33 1.93 -0.88 -1.75
C ASP A 33 2.30 -1.56 -3.07
N LYS A 34 2.91 -0.82 -3.99
CA LYS A 34 3.39 -1.37 -5.27
C LYS A 34 4.80 -1.94 -5.19
N ASP A 35 5.56 -1.56 -4.19
CA ASP A 35 6.98 -1.87 -4.03
C ASP A 35 7.35 -1.74 -2.56
N PRO A 36 8.17 -2.64 -1.98
CA PRO A 36 8.64 -2.53 -0.60
C PRO A 36 9.34 -1.20 -0.31
N ALA A 37 10.03 -0.61 -1.32
CA ALA A 37 10.67 0.69 -1.18
C ALA A 37 9.70 1.87 -1.23
N SER A 38 8.40 1.66 -1.45
CA SER A 38 7.39 2.75 -1.56
C SER A 38 7.35 3.64 -0.32
N LEU A 39 7.49 3.05 0.87
CA LEU A 39 7.52 3.80 2.13
C LEU A 39 8.76 4.70 2.27
N LEU A 40 9.87 4.32 1.65
CA LEU A 40 11.12 5.08 1.69
C LEU A 40 11.33 5.96 0.47
N ALA A 41 10.36 5.96 -0.46
CA ALA A 41 10.48 6.69 -1.72
C ALA A 41 10.61 8.22 -1.50
N GLY A 42 11.59 8.83 -2.15
CA GLY A 42 11.86 10.27 -2.09
C GLY A 42 12.52 10.77 -0.81
N LEU A 43 12.83 9.88 0.14
CA LEU A 43 13.66 10.20 1.31
C LEU A 43 15.13 10.37 0.90
N ASN A 44 15.82 11.24 1.62
CA ASN A 44 17.27 11.38 1.51
C ASN A 44 17.95 10.05 1.89
N LYS A 45 18.92 9.62 1.08
CA LYS A 45 19.61 8.32 1.27
C LYS A 45 20.38 8.25 2.56
N ASP A 46 21.01 9.36 2.98
CA ASP A 46 21.78 9.40 4.22
C ASP A 46 20.84 9.27 5.43
N GLN A 47 19.63 9.86 5.34
CA GLN A 47 18.60 9.68 6.35
C GLN A 47 18.14 8.23 6.44
N VAL A 48 17.87 7.57 5.30
CA VAL A 48 17.49 6.15 5.28
C VAL A 48 18.58 5.28 5.91
N ASN A 49 19.83 5.50 5.52
CA ASN A 49 20.98 4.78 6.12
C ASN A 49 21.08 5.02 7.63
N SER A 50 20.91 6.25 8.08
CA SER A 50 20.89 6.61 9.50
C SER A 50 19.75 5.88 10.24
N TRP A 51 18.55 5.82 9.66
CA TRP A 51 17.43 5.09 10.24
C TRP A 51 17.68 3.58 10.35
N LEU A 52 18.36 3.01 9.36
CA LEU A 52 18.74 1.58 9.38
C LEU A 52 19.74 1.28 10.51
N CYS A 53 20.66 2.21 10.80
CA CYS A 53 21.67 2.05 11.84
C CYS A 53 21.16 2.20 13.29
N ILE A 54 19.93 2.72 13.50
CA ILE A 54 19.34 2.81 14.85
C ILE A 54 19.17 1.38 15.40
N THR A 55 19.62 1.16 16.64
CA THR A 55 19.59 -0.17 17.31
C THR A 55 18.42 -0.32 18.27
N THR A 56 17.80 0.77 18.70
CA THR A 56 16.59 0.76 19.53
C THR A 56 15.37 0.31 18.73
N GLY A 57 14.26 0.00 19.39
CA GLY A 57 12.98 -0.26 18.73
C GLY A 57 12.59 0.89 17.83
N LYS A 58 12.10 0.59 16.65
CA LYS A 58 11.76 1.57 15.60
C LYS A 58 10.71 1.07 14.61
N VAL A 59 9.83 1.97 14.18
CA VAL A 59 8.81 1.69 13.16
C VAL A 59 8.68 2.83 12.18
N LEU A 60 8.39 2.50 10.92
CA LEU A 60 7.99 3.47 9.91
C LEU A 60 6.52 3.84 10.11
N VAL A 61 6.21 5.11 9.91
CA VAL A 61 4.85 5.66 10.04
C VAL A 61 4.49 6.50 8.83
N ARG A 62 3.38 6.15 8.17
CA ARG A 62 2.84 6.91 7.04
C ARG A 62 1.46 7.48 7.42
N PRO A 63 1.33 8.81 7.61
CA PRO A 63 0.06 9.44 7.94
C PRO A 63 -0.93 9.36 6.78
N PHE A 64 -2.22 9.26 7.09
CA PHE A 64 -3.31 9.28 6.12
C PHE A 64 -3.65 10.72 5.72
N ASP A 65 -4.30 10.86 4.56
CA ASP A 65 -4.87 12.11 4.03
C ASP A 65 -3.86 13.26 3.88
N VAL A 66 -2.60 12.92 3.61
CA VAL A 66 -1.54 13.90 3.33
C VAL A 66 -1.33 14.02 1.82
N ASP A 67 -1.52 15.22 1.26
CA ASP A 67 -1.27 15.45 -0.17
C ASP A 67 0.23 15.58 -0.44
N VAL A 68 0.80 14.56 -1.05
CA VAL A 68 2.23 14.49 -1.41
C VAL A 68 2.67 15.50 -2.48
N LYS A 69 1.72 16.20 -3.14
CA LYS A 69 2.01 17.23 -4.15
C LYS A 69 2.41 18.57 -3.52
N TYR A 70 2.04 18.79 -2.29
CA TYR A 70 2.36 20.00 -1.53
C TYR A 70 3.31 19.63 -0.38
N GLN A 71 4.15 20.57 0.01
CA GLN A 71 5.03 20.35 1.15
C GLN A 71 4.21 20.27 2.44
N PRO A 72 4.15 19.10 3.10
CA PRO A 72 3.41 18.96 4.34
C PRO A 72 4.08 19.73 5.48
N ASN A 73 3.30 20.09 6.49
CA ASN A 73 3.85 20.60 7.74
C ASN A 73 4.39 19.42 8.58
N HIS A 74 5.60 18.98 8.26
CA HIS A 74 6.23 17.80 8.90
C HIS A 74 6.36 17.94 10.41
N VAL A 75 6.62 19.18 10.92
CA VAL A 75 6.74 19.42 12.37
C VAL A 75 5.42 19.16 13.09
N ARG A 76 4.30 19.66 12.54
CA ARG A 76 2.98 19.42 13.11
C ARG A 76 2.60 17.94 13.06
N ILE A 77 2.83 17.29 11.92
CA ILE A 77 2.53 15.86 11.75
C ILE A 77 3.36 15.02 12.73
N ALA A 78 4.67 15.29 12.86
CA ALA A 78 5.54 14.59 13.81
C ALA A 78 5.05 14.74 15.26
N LYS A 79 4.61 15.93 15.66
CA LYS A 79 4.03 16.16 16.99
C LYS A 79 2.77 15.33 17.23
N SER A 80 1.85 15.30 16.26
CA SER A 80 0.61 14.50 16.38
C SER A 80 0.92 13.00 16.43
N ILE A 81 1.85 12.50 15.60
CA ILE A 81 2.30 11.10 15.65
C ILE A 81 2.90 10.79 17.02
N LEU A 82 3.78 11.67 17.54
CA LEU A 82 4.43 11.46 18.84
C LEU A 82 3.44 11.40 19.99
N THR A 83 2.44 12.30 20.00
CA THR A 83 1.37 12.30 21.01
C THR A 83 0.65 10.96 21.01
N VAL A 84 0.16 10.52 19.85
CA VAL A 84 -0.57 9.25 19.73
C VAL A 84 0.32 8.03 20.05
N ALA A 85 1.58 8.04 19.61
CA ALA A 85 2.50 6.95 19.93
C ALA A 85 2.74 6.82 21.44
N LYS A 86 2.93 7.94 22.16
CA LYS A 86 3.07 7.96 23.62
C LYS A 86 1.81 7.49 24.35
N ASP A 87 0.63 7.88 23.84
CA ASP A 87 -0.64 7.43 24.39
C ASP A 87 -0.85 5.91 24.22
N ILE A 88 -0.35 5.34 23.10
CA ILE A 88 -0.45 3.90 22.82
C ILE A 88 0.52 3.10 23.70
N THR A 89 1.77 3.53 23.74
CA THR A 89 2.88 2.76 24.34
C THR A 89 3.17 3.12 25.79
N GLY A 90 2.86 4.34 26.22
CA GLY A 90 3.34 4.90 27.48
C GLY A 90 4.83 5.32 27.47
N ALA A 91 5.51 5.15 26.33
CA ALA A 91 6.95 5.41 26.20
C ALA A 91 7.26 6.91 26.25
N THR A 92 7.80 7.38 27.38
CA THR A 92 8.15 8.81 27.57
C THR A 92 9.35 9.25 26.71
N GLY A 93 10.29 8.35 26.40
CA GLY A 93 11.49 8.60 25.61
C GLY A 93 11.29 8.56 24.09
N ALA A 94 10.10 8.12 23.61
CA ALA A 94 9.84 8.01 22.18
C ALA A 94 10.09 9.32 21.44
N THR A 95 10.69 9.23 20.25
CA THR A 95 10.95 10.35 19.36
C THR A 95 10.42 10.06 17.95
N VAL A 96 10.14 11.12 17.18
CA VAL A 96 9.65 11.01 15.80
C VAL A 96 10.55 11.83 14.88
N ALA A 97 11.24 11.14 13.96
CA ALA A 97 12.04 11.78 12.92
C ALA A 97 11.16 12.09 11.69
N PRO A 98 11.05 13.36 11.28
CA PRO A 98 10.34 13.73 10.06
C PRO A 98 11.13 13.37 8.81
N PRO A 99 10.45 13.19 7.64
CA PRO A 99 11.12 12.90 6.38
C PRO A 99 11.92 14.10 5.87
N THR A 100 13.14 13.84 5.39
CA THR A 100 13.96 14.79 4.65
C THR A 100 13.90 14.42 3.17
N PRO A 101 13.48 15.32 2.26
CA PRO A 101 13.43 15.02 0.84
C PRO A 101 14.82 14.77 0.24
N GLU A 102 14.90 13.84 -0.73
CA GLU A 102 16.11 13.66 -1.53
C GLU A 102 16.41 14.95 -2.32
N GLN A 103 17.65 15.43 -2.24
CA GLN A 103 18.10 16.56 -3.05
C GLN A 103 18.22 16.11 -4.50
N ARG A 104 17.42 16.71 -5.39
CA ARG A 104 17.46 16.42 -6.82
C ARG A 104 18.15 17.56 -7.56
N THR A 105 19.12 17.22 -8.36
CA THR A 105 19.79 18.13 -9.27
C THR A 105 19.14 18.05 -10.66
N GLY A 106 18.80 19.20 -11.26
CA GLY A 106 18.29 19.30 -12.64
C GLY A 106 16.79 19.54 -12.79
N ARG A 107 16.32 19.68 -14.05
CA ARG A 107 14.91 19.91 -14.43
C ARG A 107 14.03 18.66 -14.28
N GLN A 108 14.08 17.99 -13.16
CA GLN A 108 13.23 16.81 -12.94
C GLN A 108 11.81 17.23 -12.57
N ARG A 109 10.82 16.41 -13.03
CA ARG A 109 9.37 16.59 -12.77
C ARG A 109 9.12 16.84 -11.28
N LYS A 110 8.06 17.62 -10.96
CA LYS A 110 7.60 17.87 -9.58
C LYS A 110 7.65 16.58 -8.77
N ALA A 111 8.60 16.51 -7.85
CA ALA A 111 8.72 15.37 -6.96
C ALA A 111 7.56 15.37 -5.98
N CYS A 112 7.00 14.17 -5.72
CA CYS A 112 6.15 14.01 -4.56
C CYS A 112 7.00 14.18 -3.31
N HIS A 113 6.48 14.91 -2.32
CA HIS A 113 7.14 15.05 -1.02
C HIS A 113 7.07 13.72 -0.26
N PRO A 114 8.17 13.27 0.37
CA PRO A 114 8.13 12.10 1.22
C PRO A 114 7.26 12.39 2.46
N ILE A 115 6.49 11.39 2.87
CA ILE A 115 5.54 11.49 3.99
C ILE A 115 5.74 10.40 5.03
N THR A 116 6.78 9.59 4.91
CA THR A 116 7.09 8.54 5.89
C THR A 116 7.97 9.09 6.99
N PHE A 117 7.52 8.93 8.23
CA PHE A 117 8.20 9.29 9.46
C PHE A 117 8.80 8.05 10.10
N LEU A 118 9.73 8.23 11.02
CA LEU A 118 10.24 7.15 11.87
C LEU A 118 9.93 7.45 13.33
N ILE A 119 9.25 6.51 14.03
CA ILE A 119 9.23 6.48 15.48
C ILE A 119 10.44 5.65 15.92
N HIS A 120 11.23 6.13 16.86
CA HIS A 120 12.41 5.43 17.42
C HIS A 120 12.61 5.79 18.90
N GLU A 121 13.67 5.28 19.52
CA GLU A 121 13.92 5.38 20.96
C GLU A 121 12.76 4.78 21.78
N ILE A 122 12.22 3.66 21.29
CA ILE A 122 11.19 2.86 21.96
C ILE A 122 11.75 1.49 22.32
N SER A 123 11.10 0.82 23.27
CA SER A 123 11.43 -0.57 23.61
C SER A 123 11.00 -1.54 22.51
N LYS A 124 11.52 -2.77 22.53
CA LYS A 124 11.04 -3.81 21.60
C LYS A 124 9.56 -4.16 21.83
N ALA A 125 9.10 -4.12 23.08
CA ALA A 125 7.70 -4.34 23.42
C ALA A 125 6.79 -3.25 22.85
N ASP A 126 7.23 -1.98 22.86
CA ASP A 126 6.50 -0.86 22.25
C ASP A 126 6.49 -0.97 20.73
N GLU A 127 7.62 -1.38 20.12
CA GLU A 127 7.67 -1.66 18.68
C GLU A 127 6.65 -2.74 18.29
N ASP A 128 6.64 -3.87 19.00
CA ASP A 128 5.72 -4.98 18.76
C ASP A 128 4.26 -4.56 18.98
N LEU A 129 3.99 -3.73 20.00
CA LEU A 129 2.67 -3.16 20.24
C LEU A 129 2.20 -2.26 19.09
N LEU A 130 3.07 -1.36 18.60
CA LEU A 130 2.74 -0.51 17.46
C LEU A 130 2.51 -1.32 16.18
N LEU A 131 3.32 -2.35 15.94
CA LEU A 131 3.21 -3.26 14.80
C LEU A 131 2.05 -4.27 14.91
N SER A 132 1.49 -4.47 16.11
CA SER A 132 0.35 -5.38 16.31
C SER A 132 -0.87 -4.98 15.51
N ARG A 133 -0.94 -3.74 15.07
CA ARG A 133 -1.95 -3.19 14.15
C ARG A 133 -1.27 -2.42 13.05
N GLU A 134 -1.64 -2.71 11.82
CA GLU A 134 -1.10 -1.99 10.66
C GLU A 134 -1.55 -0.52 10.62
N VAL A 135 -2.73 -0.21 11.18
CA VAL A 135 -3.33 1.14 11.14
C VAL A 135 -3.82 1.56 12.52
N TRP A 136 -3.43 2.75 12.92
CA TRP A 136 -3.91 3.43 14.12
C TRP A 136 -4.77 4.64 13.74
N SER A 137 -5.97 4.72 14.32
CA SER A 137 -6.94 5.78 14.07
C SER A 137 -7.27 6.52 15.37
N SER A 138 -6.91 7.79 15.44
CA SER A 138 -7.23 8.68 16.54
C SER A 138 -7.88 9.96 16.04
N LYS A 139 -8.40 10.80 16.95
CA LYS A 139 -8.90 12.13 16.60
C LYS A 139 -7.81 13.09 16.15
N GLU A 140 -6.58 12.87 16.60
CA GLU A 140 -5.42 13.73 16.31
C GLU A 140 -4.83 13.42 14.92
N ILE A 141 -4.64 12.14 14.64
CA ILE A 141 -4.05 11.69 13.40
C ILE A 141 -4.33 10.20 13.17
N MET A 142 -4.43 9.81 11.90
CA MET A 142 -4.46 8.42 11.49
C MET A 142 -3.19 8.11 10.73
N PHE A 143 -2.62 6.93 10.97
CA PHE A 143 -1.40 6.53 10.29
C PHE A 143 -1.28 5.00 10.16
N GLN A 144 -0.59 4.60 9.12
CA GLN A 144 -0.09 3.24 8.95
C GLN A 144 1.23 3.09 9.69
N VAL A 145 1.44 1.92 10.30
CA VAL A 145 2.70 1.50 10.91
C VAL A 145 3.27 0.31 10.15
N SER A 146 4.57 0.33 9.90
CA SER A 146 5.26 -0.75 9.20
C SER A 146 6.66 -0.97 9.81
N PRO A 147 7.17 -2.21 9.78
CA PRO A 147 8.57 -2.45 10.14
C PRO A 147 9.49 -1.76 9.13
N ILE A 148 10.74 -1.47 9.52
CA ILE A 148 11.70 -0.87 8.59
C ILE A 148 12.09 -1.83 7.46
N ASN A 149 12.09 -3.12 7.75
CA ASN A 149 12.24 -4.18 6.74
C ASN A 149 10.85 -4.50 6.17
N VAL A 150 10.42 -3.70 5.20
CA VAL A 150 9.10 -3.83 4.61
C VAL A 150 9.00 -5.13 3.82
N LYS A 151 7.92 -5.87 4.05
CA LYS A 151 7.60 -7.09 3.29
C LYS A 151 7.30 -6.77 1.83
N LYS A 152 7.54 -7.73 0.94
CA LYS A 152 7.12 -7.61 -0.44
C LYS A 152 5.60 -7.57 -0.53
N PRO A 153 5.02 -6.64 -1.31
CA PRO A 153 3.57 -6.53 -1.41
C PRO A 153 2.97 -7.69 -2.19
N ASP A 154 1.76 -8.09 -1.81
CA ASP A 154 0.99 -9.07 -2.58
C ASP A 154 0.37 -8.44 -3.84
N PHE A 155 0.11 -7.13 -3.85
CA PHE A 155 -0.44 -6.44 -5.01
C PHE A 155 0.53 -6.43 -6.18
N MET A 156 0.11 -7.02 -7.29
CA MET A 156 0.91 -7.10 -8.49
C MET A 156 0.66 -5.94 -9.45
N PHE A 157 -0.55 -5.81 -9.92
CA PHE A 157 -1.01 -4.76 -10.85
C PHE A 157 -2.52 -4.86 -11.06
N THR A 158 -3.09 -3.86 -11.73
CA THR A 158 -4.50 -3.87 -12.16
C THR A 158 -4.56 -4.17 -13.66
N LEU A 159 -5.40 -5.14 -14.06
CA LEU A 159 -5.75 -5.44 -15.45
C LEU A 159 -6.99 -4.67 -15.89
N THR A 160 -7.03 -4.28 -17.16
CA THR A 160 -8.18 -3.64 -17.83
C THR A 160 -8.29 -4.15 -19.25
N GLY A 161 -9.44 -3.92 -19.92
CA GLY A 161 -9.65 -4.25 -21.32
C GLY A 161 -10.51 -5.48 -21.56
N PHE A 162 -10.83 -6.26 -20.54
CA PHE A 162 -11.77 -7.37 -20.65
C PHE A 162 -13.21 -6.84 -20.83
N ILE A 163 -14.03 -7.63 -21.54
CA ILE A 163 -15.45 -7.33 -21.78
C ILE A 163 -16.39 -7.96 -20.74
N THR A 164 -15.86 -8.56 -19.69
CA THR A 164 -16.58 -9.25 -18.61
C THR A 164 -16.28 -8.63 -17.27
N ASP A 165 -17.17 -8.81 -16.30
CA ASP A 165 -16.97 -8.56 -14.87
C ASP A 165 -16.81 -9.85 -14.05
N SER A 166 -16.79 -11.04 -14.70
CA SER A 166 -16.58 -12.32 -14.05
C SER A 166 -15.13 -12.47 -13.58
N ILE A 167 -14.96 -12.56 -12.25
CA ILE A 167 -13.69 -12.80 -11.58
C ILE A 167 -13.14 -14.18 -12.00
N GLU A 168 -14.00 -15.19 -12.11
CA GLU A 168 -13.62 -16.57 -12.42
C GLU A 168 -12.99 -16.68 -13.82
N LEU A 169 -13.60 -16.03 -14.81
CA LEU A 169 -13.09 -16.05 -16.19
C LEU A 169 -11.76 -15.31 -16.31
N VAL A 170 -11.63 -14.18 -15.62
CA VAL A 170 -10.37 -13.43 -15.60
C VAL A 170 -9.29 -14.19 -14.83
N ASN A 171 -9.64 -14.83 -13.70
CA ASN A 171 -8.70 -15.65 -12.95
C ASN A 171 -8.18 -16.82 -13.81
N SER A 172 -9.05 -17.53 -14.54
CA SER A 172 -8.63 -18.58 -15.46
C SER A 172 -7.66 -18.05 -16.52
N CYS A 173 -7.96 -16.89 -17.13
CA CYS A 173 -7.08 -16.26 -18.11
C CYS A 173 -5.72 -15.87 -17.52
N VAL A 174 -5.69 -15.38 -16.28
CA VAL A 174 -4.44 -15.07 -15.56
C VAL A 174 -3.64 -16.35 -15.33
N MET A 175 -4.27 -17.40 -14.83
CA MET A 175 -3.59 -18.68 -14.56
C MET A 175 -3.06 -19.33 -15.85
N GLU A 176 -3.83 -19.33 -16.94
CA GLU A 176 -3.38 -19.79 -18.25
C GLU A 176 -2.14 -19.02 -18.74
N THR A 177 -2.15 -17.67 -18.62
CA THR A 177 -1.03 -16.83 -19.03
C THR A 177 0.21 -17.05 -18.13
N TRP A 178 0.02 -17.31 -16.84
CA TRP A 178 1.10 -17.52 -15.90
C TRP A 178 1.70 -18.93 -15.96
N SER A 179 0.96 -19.88 -16.54
CA SER A 179 1.40 -21.27 -16.75
C SER A 179 1.80 -21.57 -18.21
N ASP A 180 1.93 -20.56 -19.07
CA ASP A 180 2.28 -20.78 -20.47
C ASP A 180 3.80 -20.98 -20.67
N GLU A 181 4.18 -21.53 -21.80
CA GLU A 181 5.58 -21.82 -22.17
C GLU A 181 6.48 -20.58 -22.10
N THR A 182 5.92 -19.38 -22.36
CA THR A 182 6.67 -18.11 -22.30
C THR A 182 7.05 -17.76 -20.87
N THR A 183 6.13 -17.98 -19.94
CA THR A 183 6.36 -17.80 -18.51
C THR A 183 7.35 -18.83 -17.98
N ASP A 184 7.18 -20.10 -18.33
CA ASP A 184 8.11 -21.17 -17.93
C ASP A 184 9.56 -20.88 -18.38
N LYS A 185 9.75 -20.47 -19.63
CA LYS A 185 11.07 -20.06 -20.14
C LYS A 185 11.66 -18.89 -19.37
N PHE A 186 10.80 -17.91 -18.98
CA PHE A 186 11.24 -16.78 -18.17
C PHE A 186 11.64 -17.20 -16.76
N LEU A 187 10.85 -18.07 -16.10
CA LEU A 187 11.15 -18.59 -14.77
C LEU A 187 12.48 -19.36 -14.73
N CYS A 188 12.68 -20.27 -15.69
CA CYS A 188 13.94 -21.01 -15.81
C CYS A 188 15.14 -20.07 -15.97
N LYS A 189 15.01 -19.03 -16.80
CA LYS A 189 16.07 -18.02 -16.99
C LYS A 189 16.32 -17.22 -15.70
N LEU A 190 15.26 -16.86 -14.97
CA LEU A 190 15.35 -16.10 -13.74
C LEU A 190 15.97 -16.93 -12.61
N ALA A 191 15.58 -18.20 -12.48
CA ALA A 191 16.14 -19.14 -11.53
C ALA A 191 17.64 -19.37 -11.72
N ASN A 192 18.12 -19.28 -12.96
CA ASN A 192 19.55 -19.42 -13.29
C ASN A 192 20.40 -18.17 -13.02
N LYS A 193 19.77 -16.98 -12.96
CA LYS A 193 20.50 -15.70 -12.83
C LYS A 193 20.91 -15.34 -11.41
N ALA A 194 20.20 -15.80 -10.40
CA ALA A 194 20.34 -15.29 -9.05
C ALA A 194 21.50 -15.97 -8.31
N PRO A 195 22.44 -15.23 -7.74
CA PRO A 195 23.41 -15.74 -6.77
C PRO A 195 22.71 -15.91 -5.43
N MET A 196 22.00 -17.03 -5.23
CA MET A 196 21.18 -17.24 -4.03
C MET A 196 21.65 -18.43 -3.21
N LYS A 197 21.27 -18.44 -1.93
CA LYS A 197 21.56 -19.50 -0.97
C LYS A 197 20.84 -20.82 -1.28
N LEU A 198 19.75 -20.75 -2.07
CA LEU A 198 18.91 -21.89 -2.43
C LEU A 198 19.41 -22.55 -3.73
N GLU A 199 19.18 -23.85 -3.84
CA GLU A 199 19.37 -24.57 -5.11
C GLU A 199 18.41 -24.09 -6.19
N GLN A 200 18.80 -24.23 -7.46
CA GLN A 200 18.00 -23.80 -8.61
C GLN A 200 16.58 -24.40 -8.61
N GLN A 201 16.47 -25.66 -8.28
CA GLN A 201 15.18 -26.38 -8.25
C GLN A 201 14.26 -25.84 -7.17
N GLU A 202 14.79 -25.52 -5.99
CA GLU A 202 14.03 -24.94 -4.89
C GLU A 202 13.54 -23.53 -5.24
N ARG A 203 14.37 -22.72 -5.89
CA ARG A 203 13.97 -21.40 -6.39
C ARG A 203 12.83 -21.47 -7.40
N LEU A 204 12.94 -22.41 -8.36
CA LEU A 204 11.87 -22.63 -9.33
C LEU A 204 10.56 -23.05 -8.66
N HIS A 205 10.65 -23.94 -7.69
CA HIS A 205 9.47 -24.36 -6.90
C HIS A 205 8.79 -23.18 -6.21
N LYS A 206 9.54 -22.32 -5.52
CA LYS A 206 9.01 -21.12 -4.89
C LYS A 206 8.39 -20.11 -5.87
N MET A 207 8.95 -20.01 -7.08
CA MET A 207 8.34 -19.18 -8.13
C MET A 207 7.01 -19.78 -8.62
N ILE A 208 6.89 -21.09 -8.68
CA ILE A 208 5.63 -21.78 -9.02
C ILE A 208 4.61 -21.56 -7.91
N GLU A 209 4.98 -21.76 -6.64
CA GLU A 209 4.11 -21.47 -5.49
C GLU A 209 3.59 -20.00 -5.52
N PHE A 210 4.47 -19.05 -5.86
CA PHE A 210 4.08 -17.66 -6.05
C PHE A 210 3.01 -17.51 -7.15
N LEU A 211 3.19 -18.15 -8.33
CA LEU A 211 2.21 -18.06 -9.41
C LEU A 211 0.88 -18.71 -9.03
N GLU A 212 0.91 -19.85 -8.34
CA GLU A 212 -0.26 -20.58 -7.86
C GLU A 212 -1.04 -19.81 -6.77
N SER A 213 -0.38 -18.92 -6.04
CA SER A 213 -1.01 -18.06 -5.05
C SER A 213 -1.83 -16.92 -5.65
N ALA A 214 -1.87 -16.81 -6.99
CA ALA A 214 -2.56 -15.73 -7.68
C ALA A 214 -4.05 -15.65 -7.33
N SER A 215 -4.51 -14.44 -7.11
CA SER A 215 -5.93 -14.15 -6.90
C SER A 215 -6.35 -12.88 -7.61
N VAL A 216 -7.61 -12.83 -8.02
CA VAL A 216 -8.19 -11.73 -8.79
C VAL A 216 -9.32 -11.08 -7.99
N GLN A 217 -9.34 -9.76 -7.94
CA GLN A 217 -10.41 -8.99 -7.32
C GLN A 217 -10.93 -7.93 -8.29
N LEU A 218 -12.25 -7.88 -8.47
CA LEU A 218 -12.91 -6.85 -9.28
C LEU A 218 -12.97 -5.53 -8.50
N LEU A 219 -12.59 -4.42 -9.13
CA LEU A 219 -12.81 -3.08 -8.60
C LEU A 219 -14.13 -2.51 -9.14
N ASP A 220 -15.08 -2.21 -8.27
CA ASP A 220 -16.37 -1.60 -8.60
C ASP A 220 -16.20 -0.10 -8.94
N ILE A 221 -15.62 0.20 -10.09
CA ILE A 221 -15.45 1.56 -10.57
C ILE A 221 -16.67 1.98 -11.37
N LYS A 222 -17.60 2.69 -10.74
CA LYS A 222 -18.80 3.23 -11.42
C LYS A 222 -18.45 4.45 -12.24
N ARG A 223 -18.71 4.40 -13.55
CA ARG A 223 -18.66 5.55 -14.46
C ARG A 223 -20.06 6.14 -14.65
N GLU A 224 -20.16 7.48 -14.72
CA GLU A 224 -21.44 8.20 -14.92
C GLU A 224 -22.15 7.91 -16.28
N ARG A 225 -21.48 7.25 -17.21
CA ARG A 225 -22.05 6.88 -18.52
C ARG A 225 -21.88 5.38 -18.75
N SER A 226 -22.93 4.64 -18.53
CA SER A 226 -23.34 3.27 -18.92
C SER A 226 -22.30 2.24 -19.44
N GLN A 227 -21.03 2.53 -19.56
CA GLN A 227 -19.99 1.61 -20.00
C GLN A 227 -18.94 1.49 -18.87
N THR A 228 -19.06 0.42 -18.10
CA THR A 228 -18.07 0.05 -17.08
C THR A 228 -16.93 -0.67 -17.78
N ASP A 229 -15.74 -0.06 -17.81
CA ASP A 229 -14.54 -0.86 -18.10
C ASP A 229 -14.15 -1.56 -16.79
N PRO A 230 -14.31 -2.87 -16.68
CA PRO A 230 -13.97 -3.60 -15.48
C PRO A 230 -12.46 -3.53 -15.22
N HIS A 231 -12.11 -3.33 -13.96
CA HIS A 231 -10.72 -3.30 -13.51
C HIS A 231 -10.51 -4.44 -12.54
N PHE A 232 -9.48 -5.23 -12.75
CA PHE A 232 -9.18 -6.40 -11.92
C PHE A 232 -7.82 -6.26 -11.28
N ASN A 233 -7.78 -6.22 -9.95
CA ASN A 233 -6.54 -6.29 -9.21
C ASN A 233 -6.04 -7.73 -9.16
N ILE A 234 -4.76 -7.90 -9.42
CA ILE A 234 -4.06 -9.17 -9.32
C ILE A 234 -3.17 -9.15 -8.09
N TYR A 235 -3.29 -10.16 -7.26
CA TYR A 235 -2.49 -10.36 -6.06
C TYR A 235 -1.78 -11.71 -6.15
N ALA A 236 -0.61 -11.82 -5.53
CA ALA A 236 0.13 -13.07 -5.33
C ALA A 236 1.01 -12.93 -4.09
N ASP A 237 1.36 -14.03 -3.44
CA ASP A 237 2.16 -14.02 -2.21
C ASP A 237 3.60 -13.53 -2.45
N GLY A 238 3.83 -12.24 -2.25
CA GLY A 238 5.14 -11.63 -2.43
C GLY A 238 6.24 -12.25 -1.56
N GLU A 239 5.90 -12.82 -0.40
CA GLU A 239 6.88 -13.43 0.50
C GLU A 239 7.36 -14.81 0.03
N ALA A 240 6.65 -15.46 -0.90
CA ALA A 240 7.11 -16.71 -1.52
C ALA A 240 8.43 -16.51 -2.30
N ILE A 241 8.71 -15.30 -2.79
CA ILE A 241 9.98 -14.97 -3.46
C ILE A 241 10.95 -14.36 -2.46
N GLU A 242 12.06 -15.05 -2.17
CA GLU A 242 13.02 -14.60 -1.15
C GLU A 242 13.71 -13.27 -1.53
N ASP A 243 14.22 -13.17 -2.76
CA ASP A 243 14.99 -12.03 -3.23
C ASP A 243 14.13 -10.92 -3.83
N HIS A 244 14.31 -9.69 -3.34
CA HIS A 244 13.57 -8.52 -3.80
C HIS A 244 13.77 -8.20 -5.29
N LYS A 245 15.00 -8.39 -5.80
CA LYS A 245 15.30 -8.13 -7.22
C LYS A 245 14.58 -9.13 -8.12
N THR A 246 14.57 -10.39 -7.74
CA THR A 246 13.83 -11.46 -8.42
C THR A 246 12.35 -11.16 -8.44
N TRP A 247 11.78 -10.72 -7.31
CA TRP A 247 10.37 -10.32 -7.23
C TRP A 247 10.05 -9.14 -8.19
N ILE A 248 10.90 -8.10 -8.23
CA ILE A 248 10.73 -6.97 -9.16
C ILE A 248 10.79 -7.44 -10.62
N GLU A 249 11.77 -8.29 -10.99
CA GLU A 249 11.90 -8.79 -12.36
C GLU A 249 10.69 -9.64 -12.77
N LEU A 250 10.22 -10.52 -11.89
CA LEU A 250 9.03 -11.35 -12.10
C LEU A 250 7.76 -10.50 -12.25
N ARG A 251 7.52 -9.58 -11.30
CA ARG A 251 6.39 -8.65 -11.37
C ARG A 251 6.40 -7.83 -12.67
N LYS A 252 7.56 -7.31 -13.06
CA LYS A 252 7.72 -6.55 -14.31
C LYS A 252 7.41 -7.40 -15.54
N PHE A 253 7.87 -8.64 -15.57
CA PHE A 253 7.57 -9.57 -16.67
C PHE A 253 6.08 -9.83 -16.76
N LEU A 254 5.43 -10.24 -15.66
CA LEU A 254 3.99 -10.52 -15.61
C LEU A 254 3.15 -9.29 -15.94
N LYS A 255 3.51 -8.11 -15.44
CA LYS A 255 2.86 -6.83 -15.78
C LYS A 255 2.98 -6.49 -17.27
N GLY A 256 4.02 -6.95 -17.95
CA GLY A 256 4.23 -6.73 -19.39
C GLY A 256 3.49 -7.71 -20.30
N ARG A 257 2.85 -8.75 -19.73
CA ARG A 257 2.14 -9.76 -20.51
C ARG A 257 0.82 -9.23 -21.08
N ILE A 258 0.36 -9.86 -22.16
CA ILE A 258 -0.98 -9.74 -22.69
C ILE A 258 -1.80 -10.92 -22.18
N TYR A 259 -2.95 -10.65 -21.58
CA TYR A 259 -3.87 -11.63 -21.01
C TYR A 259 -5.00 -11.83 -22.01
N GLN A 260 -4.89 -12.84 -22.86
CA GLN A 260 -5.80 -13.04 -23.97
C GLN A 260 -6.69 -14.27 -23.76
N SER A 261 -7.98 -14.09 -23.96
CA SER A 261 -8.96 -15.17 -23.96
C SER A 261 -9.94 -14.98 -25.13
N THR A 262 -10.32 -16.07 -25.77
CA THR A 262 -11.28 -16.06 -26.88
C THR A 262 -12.68 -15.66 -26.45
N THR A 263 -13.00 -15.77 -25.17
CA THR A 263 -14.35 -15.51 -24.62
C THR A 263 -14.49 -14.12 -24.00
N ILE A 264 -13.45 -13.58 -23.40
CA ILE A 264 -13.51 -12.32 -22.64
C ILE A 264 -12.62 -11.21 -23.21
N GLY A 265 -11.97 -11.46 -24.34
CA GLY A 265 -11.14 -10.48 -25.04
C GLY A 265 -9.70 -10.40 -24.49
N GLU A 266 -9.10 -9.22 -24.61
CA GLU A 266 -7.71 -8.98 -24.26
C GLU A 266 -7.61 -8.04 -23.06
N GLY A 267 -6.93 -8.50 -22.00
CA GLY A 267 -6.59 -7.70 -20.83
C GLY A 267 -5.12 -7.27 -20.84
N ARG A 268 -4.86 -6.08 -20.35
CA ARG A 268 -3.50 -5.53 -20.16
C ARG A 268 -3.37 -4.84 -18.81
N ALA A 269 -2.19 -4.89 -18.24
CA ALA A 269 -1.93 -4.16 -17.02
C ALA A 269 -1.96 -2.65 -17.27
N MET A 270 -2.55 -1.93 -16.33
CA MET A 270 -2.54 -0.46 -16.35
C MET A 270 -1.11 0.06 -16.36
N ARG A 271 -0.85 1.10 -17.16
CA ARG A 271 0.47 1.76 -17.22
C ARG A 271 0.81 2.46 -15.90
N VAL A 272 -0.19 3.04 -15.27
CA VAL A 272 -0.05 3.79 -14.01
C VAL A 272 -0.99 3.18 -12.99
N ASP A 273 -0.44 2.69 -11.89
CA ASP A 273 -1.22 2.14 -10.80
C ASP A 273 -2.03 3.24 -10.10
N PHE A 274 -3.13 2.90 -9.47
CA PHE A 274 -3.84 3.82 -8.59
C PHE A 274 -2.94 4.30 -7.45
N VAL A 275 -3.27 5.44 -6.90
CA VAL A 275 -2.73 5.91 -5.61
C VAL A 275 -3.89 6.49 -4.82
N CYS A 276 -4.27 5.82 -3.77
CA CYS A 276 -5.32 6.29 -2.89
C CYS A 276 -4.89 7.56 -2.16
N GLY A 277 -5.58 8.68 -2.41
CA GLY A 277 -5.28 9.95 -1.73
C GLY A 277 -5.64 9.96 -0.24
N LEU A 278 -6.09 8.84 0.34
CA LEU A 278 -6.38 8.69 1.77
C LEU A 278 -5.36 7.79 2.46
N CYS A 279 -5.27 6.51 2.09
CA CYS A 279 -4.38 5.53 2.72
C CYS A 279 -3.03 5.35 1.99
N HIS A 280 -2.89 5.96 0.80
CA HIS A 280 -1.74 5.83 -0.10
C HIS A 280 -1.52 4.43 -0.69
N GLY A 281 -2.47 3.51 -0.54
CA GLY A 281 -2.47 2.22 -1.22
C GLY A 281 -2.50 2.37 -2.75
N HIS A 282 -2.00 1.35 -3.46
CA HIS A 282 -1.82 1.39 -4.92
C HIS A 282 -2.82 0.52 -5.68
N ASP A 283 -3.68 -0.18 -5.00
CA ASP A 283 -4.66 -1.12 -5.54
C ASP A 283 -6.04 -0.50 -5.78
N HIS A 284 -6.29 0.73 -5.31
CA HIS A 284 -7.59 1.38 -5.47
C HIS A 284 -7.47 2.91 -5.50
N PRO A 285 -8.45 3.59 -6.12
CA PRO A 285 -8.61 5.03 -6.01
C PRO A 285 -9.26 5.43 -4.66
N ARG A 286 -9.09 6.71 -4.24
CA ARG A 286 -9.65 7.22 -2.97
C ARG A 286 -11.14 6.92 -2.76
N GLY A 287 -11.95 6.94 -3.82
CA GLY A 287 -13.41 6.70 -3.74
C GLY A 287 -13.79 5.27 -3.40
N LEU A 288 -12.88 4.32 -3.56
CA LEU A 288 -13.06 2.92 -3.20
C LEU A 288 -12.32 2.54 -1.90
N CYS A 289 -11.74 3.52 -1.20
CA CYS A 289 -11.03 3.27 0.04
C CYS A 289 -11.99 2.79 1.13
N LEU A 290 -11.69 1.64 1.72
CA LEU A 290 -12.56 0.99 2.71
C LEU A 290 -12.48 1.65 4.10
N PHE A 291 -11.39 2.34 4.42
CA PHE A 291 -11.18 2.92 5.75
C PHE A 291 -12.29 3.85 6.22
N PRO A 292 -12.87 4.77 5.41
CA PRO A 292 -13.97 5.63 5.83
C PRO A 292 -15.25 4.89 6.21
N HIS A 293 -15.40 3.64 5.77
CA HIS A 293 -16.57 2.80 6.03
C HIS A 293 -16.47 2.02 7.34
N ILE A 294 -15.28 1.99 7.96
CA ILE A 294 -15.07 1.31 9.23
C ILE A 294 -15.81 2.07 10.33
N PRO A 295 -16.70 1.41 11.10
CA PRO A 295 -17.37 2.03 12.24
C PRO A 295 -16.32 2.54 13.25
N GLY A 296 -16.43 3.77 13.74
CA GLY A 296 -15.44 4.38 14.66
C GLY A 296 -14.22 5.01 13.99
N TRP A 297 -14.12 4.99 12.64
CA TRP A 297 -13.07 5.70 11.91
C TRP A 297 -13.07 7.20 12.23
N ASN A 298 -11.91 7.75 12.62
CA ASN A 298 -11.77 9.16 13.02
C ASN A 298 -11.38 10.09 11.85
N GLY A 299 -11.04 9.54 10.68
CA GLY A 299 -10.55 10.31 9.53
C GLY A 299 -11.61 11.01 8.71
N GLY A 300 -11.17 11.96 7.89
CA GLY A 300 -12.02 12.59 6.87
C GLY A 300 -12.51 11.57 5.85
N GLY A 301 -13.74 11.76 5.33
CA GLY A 301 -14.32 10.86 4.32
C GLY A 301 -15.79 10.52 4.59
N ARG A 302 -16.29 10.79 5.81
CA ARG A 302 -17.73 10.62 6.14
C ARG A 302 -18.62 11.73 5.60
N ASN A 303 -18.09 12.79 4.98
CA ASN A 303 -18.91 13.86 4.46
C ASN A 303 -19.25 13.58 2.98
N PRO A 304 -20.49 13.11 2.68
CA PRO A 304 -20.90 12.80 1.30
C PRO A 304 -20.78 14.01 0.34
N LYS A 305 -20.74 15.23 0.87
CA LYS A 305 -20.61 16.46 0.08
C LYS A 305 -19.20 16.65 -0.50
N PHE A 306 -18.15 16.04 0.08
CA PHE A 306 -16.80 16.05 -0.46
C PHE A 306 -16.54 14.92 -1.45
N LEU A 307 -17.29 13.82 -1.39
CA LEU A 307 -17.19 12.68 -2.31
C LEU A 307 -17.62 13.05 -3.74
N ASN A 308 -18.54 14.00 -3.92
CA ASN A 308 -19.15 14.27 -5.24
C ASN A 308 -18.54 15.43 -6.02
N ARG A 309 -17.70 16.29 -5.47
CA ARG A 309 -17.24 17.50 -6.19
C ARG A 309 -15.76 17.54 -6.58
N ALA A 310 -14.87 16.96 -5.82
CA ALA A 310 -13.42 17.04 -6.10
C ALA A 310 -12.90 15.86 -6.93
N TRP A 311 -13.64 14.76 -6.99
CA TRP A 311 -13.17 13.49 -7.50
C TRP A 311 -13.46 13.27 -8.97
N ASN A 312 -14.64 13.69 -9.45
CA ASN A 312 -15.07 13.41 -10.82
C ASN A 312 -14.27 14.12 -11.92
N ASN A 313 -13.46 15.17 -11.60
CA ASN A 313 -12.87 15.98 -12.65
C ASN A 313 -11.33 16.06 -12.72
N ARG A 314 -10.55 15.60 -11.76
CA ARG A 314 -9.09 15.84 -11.84
C ARG A 314 -8.19 14.61 -11.86
N GLN A 315 -8.48 13.53 -11.16
CA GLN A 315 -7.57 12.37 -11.17
C GLN A 315 -7.90 11.37 -12.29
N PHE A 316 -9.17 11.16 -12.59
CA PHE A 316 -9.56 10.25 -13.68
C PHE A 316 -9.21 10.81 -15.06
N HIS A 317 -9.44 12.10 -15.30
CA HIS A 317 -9.06 12.74 -16.57
C HIS A 317 -7.54 12.81 -16.78
N ASN A 318 -6.75 12.98 -15.74
CA ASN A 318 -5.28 13.01 -15.88
C ASN A 318 -4.64 11.63 -16.07
N THR A 319 -5.31 10.56 -15.70
CA THR A 319 -4.76 9.19 -15.88
C THR A 319 -5.18 8.58 -17.21
N LEU A 320 -6.36 8.93 -17.73
CA LEU A 320 -6.90 8.36 -18.97
C LEU A 320 -6.63 9.21 -20.22
N ASN A 321 -6.43 10.53 -20.09
CA ASN A 321 -6.14 11.43 -21.21
C ASN A 321 -4.65 11.61 -21.53
N GLN A 322 -3.75 10.84 -20.93
CA GLN A 322 -2.36 10.74 -21.36
C GLN A 322 -2.13 9.61 -22.37
N THR A 323 -3.00 9.47 -23.35
CA THR A 323 -2.63 8.79 -24.58
C THR A 323 -1.74 9.73 -25.38
N PRO A 324 -0.53 9.33 -25.78
CA PRO A 324 0.24 10.11 -26.75
C PRO A 324 -0.53 10.12 -28.07
N GLN A 325 -0.99 11.28 -28.51
CA GLN A 325 -1.28 11.52 -29.91
C GLN A 325 0.07 11.50 -30.66
N ASN A 326 0.49 10.37 -31.15
CA ASN A 326 1.50 10.21 -32.22
C ASN A 326 1.68 8.71 -32.46
N GLY A 327 0.71 8.10 -33.19
CA GLY A 327 0.93 6.91 -33.96
C GLY A 327 1.25 7.32 -35.40
N PRO A 328 2.14 6.63 -36.13
CA PRO A 328 2.45 6.96 -37.52
C PRO A 328 1.23 6.73 -38.40
N PHE A 329 0.88 7.76 -39.18
CA PHE A 329 -0.05 7.65 -40.29
C PHE A 329 0.50 6.63 -41.32
N TRP A 330 -0.19 5.55 -41.51
CA TRP A 330 -0.08 4.74 -42.72
C TRP A 330 -1.09 5.29 -43.72
N HIS A 331 -0.59 5.86 -44.80
CA HIS A 331 -1.39 6.07 -46.03
C HIS A 331 -1.24 4.84 -46.93
N PRO A 332 -2.27 4.55 -47.78
CA PRO A 332 -2.40 3.33 -48.58
C PRO A 332 -1.35 3.21 -49.66
#